data_1accb2972f114296a41a114031b31bb3
#
_entry.id   1accb2972f114296a41a114031b31bb3
#
_cell.length_a   1.000
_cell.length_b   1.000
_cell.length_c   1.000
_cell.angle_alpha   90.00
_cell.angle_beta   90.00
_cell.angle_gamma   90.00
#
_symmetry.space_group_name_H-M   'P 1'
#
loop_
_entity.id
_entity.type
_entity.pdbx_description
1 polymer ?
#
loop_
_entity_poly.entity_id
_entity_poly.type
_entity_poly.pdbx_seq_one_letter_code
_entity_poly.pdbx_strand_id
1 'polypeptide(L)'
;MIKLSFIVPFYGVEKYIGQCLDSLFSQDLPADEYEVICVNDCSPDNSEKIVLEYQKLHENLVLIRHEVNKKLGAARNTGLLASRGKYVWFVDSDDFVKKNCLEELLNYCECNNLDVLHWSVQDNGGNWMVKIGNSDVVTGIEELTVGSQDVTYPWNRIYNRSFLIDNNLWFNDLWGGDVIHTLQALNVANRVMNVEDCYYYYRTDNTNSDMRSPVNANKVMSFSFVLAKAIDECRTQLSPVLNPIIDEFVAWRVNKSFKPILKMPFKEKRKLYELLRRDGVLRNFVLSVANGEVRTVIQYPIVAYAIHPIYKTLRCFNSILR
;
A
#
# COMPACT_ATOMS: atom_id res chain seq x y z
N MET A 1 13.03 8.94 -25.87
CA MET A 1 13.12 9.32 -24.41
C MET A 1 12.10 8.50 -23.67
N ILE A 2 12.48 7.85 -22.57
CA ILE A 2 11.55 7.01 -21.79
C ILE A 2 10.49 7.90 -21.14
N LYS A 3 9.22 7.66 -21.46
CA LYS A 3 8.07 8.39 -20.90
C LYS A 3 7.60 7.76 -19.58
N LEU A 4 7.58 6.42 -19.51
CA LEU A 4 7.10 5.69 -18.32
C LEU A 4 8.03 4.54 -17.94
N SER A 5 8.27 4.36 -16.65
CA SER A 5 8.88 3.16 -16.07
C SER A 5 7.84 2.40 -15.25
N PHE A 6 7.54 1.17 -15.64
CA PHE A 6 6.88 0.22 -14.75
C PHE A 6 7.90 -0.29 -13.72
N ILE A 7 7.54 -0.31 -12.45
CA ILE A 7 8.36 -0.85 -11.36
C ILE A 7 7.66 -2.06 -10.80
N VAL A 8 8.25 -3.24 -10.98
CA VAL A 8 7.65 -4.55 -10.68
C VAL A 8 8.53 -5.29 -9.66
N PRO A 9 8.33 -5.07 -8.36
CA PRO A 9 8.98 -5.88 -7.33
C PRO A 9 8.38 -7.28 -7.33
N PHE A 10 9.21 -8.32 -7.17
CA PHE A 10 8.69 -9.68 -7.13
C PHE A 10 9.40 -10.58 -6.12
N TYR A 11 8.61 -11.46 -5.48
CA TYR A 11 9.07 -12.50 -4.55
C TYR A 11 8.05 -13.63 -4.47
N GLY A 12 8.42 -14.86 -4.90
CA GLY A 12 7.58 -16.03 -4.77
C GLY A 12 6.31 -16.04 -5.63
N VAL A 13 6.38 -15.55 -6.88
CA VAL A 13 5.23 -15.31 -7.77
C VAL A 13 5.30 -16.05 -9.11
N GLU A 14 6.00 -17.19 -9.18
CA GLU A 14 6.20 -17.94 -10.43
C GLU A 14 4.91 -18.26 -11.20
N LYS A 15 3.77 -18.36 -10.51
CA LYS A 15 2.48 -18.65 -11.13
C LYS A 15 1.82 -17.46 -11.80
N TYR A 16 2.24 -16.24 -11.46
CA TYR A 16 1.50 -15.02 -11.79
C TYR A 16 2.31 -14.03 -12.62
N ILE A 17 3.63 -13.97 -12.41
CA ILE A 17 4.51 -12.96 -13.02
C ILE A 17 4.48 -12.98 -14.55
N GLY A 18 4.27 -14.13 -15.18
CA GLY A 18 4.12 -14.22 -16.64
C GLY A 18 2.93 -13.39 -17.14
N GLN A 19 1.75 -13.56 -16.54
CA GLN A 19 0.57 -12.76 -16.93
C GLN A 19 0.74 -11.27 -16.62
N CYS A 20 1.41 -10.93 -15.53
CA CYS A 20 1.77 -9.55 -15.22
C CYS A 20 2.58 -8.96 -16.37
N LEU A 21 3.70 -9.59 -16.74
CA LEU A 21 4.59 -9.13 -17.82
C LEU A 21 3.89 -9.09 -19.17
N ASP A 22 3.05 -10.08 -19.52
CA ASP A 22 2.23 -10.06 -20.74
C ASP A 22 1.38 -8.79 -20.85
N SER A 23 0.81 -8.35 -19.72
CA SER A 23 -0.01 -7.14 -19.69
C SER A 23 0.83 -5.87 -19.86
N LEU A 24 2.04 -5.83 -19.29
CA LEU A 24 2.95 -4.68 -19.38
C LEU A 24 3.58 -4.53 -20.77
N PHE A 25 3.79 -5.65 -21.47
CA PHE A 25 4.30 -5.63 -22.86
C PHE A 25 3.21 -5.57 -23.91
N SER A 26 1.93 -5.57 -23.52
CA SER A 26 0.78 -5.40 -24.43
C SER A 26 0.27 -3.94 -24.41
N GLN A 27 1.20 -2.98 -24.55
CA GLN A 27 0.84 -1.56 -24.49
C GLN A 27 0.93 -0.89 -25.87
N ASP A 28 0.27 0.26 -26.01
CA ASP A 28 0.15 1.08 -27.22
C ASP A 28 1.29 2.10 -27.41
N LEU A 29 2.40 1.94 -26.68
CA LEU A 29 3.62 2.74 -26.84
C LEU A 29 4.73 1.94 -27.50
N PRO A 30 5.61 2.58 -28.31
CA PRO A 30 6.87 2.00 -28.76
C PRO A 30 7.74 1.51 -27.60
N ALA A 31 8.44 0.37 -27.78
CA ALA A 31 9.27 -0.24 -26.76
C ALA A 31 10.43 0.67 -26.28
N ASP A 32 10.86 1.63 -27.06
CA ASP A 32 11.88 2.61 -26.71
C ASP A 32 11.33 3.83 -25.94
N GLU A 33 10.02 3.91 -25.73
CA GLU A 33 9.37 4.99 -24.98
C GLU A 33 8.93 4.59 -23.56
N TYR A 34 8.96 3.29 -23.21
CA TYR A 34 8.72 2.83 -21.85
C TYR A 34 9.71 1.71 -21.46
N GLU A 35 9.85 1.45 -20.19
CA GLU A 35 10.65 0.37 -19.64
C GLU A 35 9.93 -0.39 -18.54
N VAL A 36 10.28 -1.67 -18.36
CA VAL A 36 9.80 -2.53 -17.29
C VAL A 36 10.97 -2.90 -16.40
N ILE A 37 10.97 -2.44 -15.16
CA ILE A 37 12.01 -2.70 -14.17
C ILE A 37 11.53 -3.75 -13.20
N CYS A 38 11.97 -4.98 -13.38
CA CYS A 38 11.70 -6.09 -12.49
C CYS A 38 12.76 -6.13 -11.38
N VAL A 39 12.34 -6.04 -10.13
CA VAL A 39 13.23 -6.12 -8.96
C VAL A 39 13.00 -7.45 -8.25
N ASN A 40 13.94 -8.40 -8.40
CA ASN A 40 13.92 -9.66 -7.70
C ASN A 40 14.37 -9.47 -6.24
N ASP A 41 13.44 -9.60 -5.30
CA ASP A 41 13.74 -9.48 -3.87
C ASP A 41 14.19 -10.83 -3.25
N CYS A 42 15.14 -11.50 -3.93
CA CYS A 42 15.69 -12.81 -3.56
C CYS A 42 14.61 -13.90 -3.58
N SER A 43 13.87 -14.02 -4.69
CA SER A 43 12.77 -14.97 -4.88
C SER A 43 13.25 -16.43 -4.75
N PRO A 44 12.57 -17.29 -3.95
CA PRO A 44 13.00 -18.66 -3.72
C PRO A 44 12.49 -19.65 -4.79
N ASP A 45 11.64 -19.18 -5.72
CA ASP A 45 10.98 -20.00 -6.75
C ASP A 45 11.53 -19.69 -8.16
N ASN A 46 10.82 -20.14 -9.20
CA ASN A 46 11.24 -19.93 -10.59
C ASN A 46 10.85 -18.56 -11.18
N SER A 47 10.38 -17.62 -10.38
CA SER A 47 9.96 -16.29 -10.86
C SER A 47 11.05 -15.60 -11.67
N GLU A 48 12.31 -15.64 -11.21
CA GLU A 48 13.43 -15.02 -11.93
C GLU A 48 13.67 -15.67 -13.28
N LYS A 49 13.55 -16.98 -13.38
CA LYS A 49 13.73 -17.71 -14.65
C LYS A 49 12.70 -17.23 -15.68
N ILE A 50 11.47 -17.02 -15.26
CA ILE A 50 10.41 -16.48 -16.13
C ILE A 50 10.78 -15.06 -16.60
N VAL A 51 11.20 -14.18 -15.70
CA VAL A 51 11.62 -12.81 -16.05
C VAL A 51 12.79 -12.82 -17.05
N LEU A 52 13.76 -13.74 -16.89
CA LEU A 52 14.87 -13.89 -17.83
C LEU A 52 14.44 -14.34 -19.23
N GLU A 53 13.37 -15.15 -19.35
CA GLU A 53 12.82 -15.50 -20.67
C GLU A 53 12.16 -14.26 -21.33
N TYR A 54 11.44 -13.44 -20.57
CA TYR A 54 10.92 -12.16 -21.10
C TYR A 54 12.02 -11.19 -21.48
N GLN A 55 13.12 -11.12 -20.72
CA GLN A 55 14.26 -10.24 -21.03
C GLN A 55 14.94 -10.57 -22.35
N LYS A 56 14.89 -11.82 -22.80
CA LYS A 56 15.39 -12.21 -24.14
C LYS A 56 14.49 -11.70 -25.27
N LEU A 57 13.22 -11.45 -25.00
CA LEU A 57 12.21 -11.03 -25.98
C LEU A 57 11.99 -9.52 -25.99
N HIS A 58 12.30 -8.83 -24.88
CA HIS A 58 11.98 -7.42 -24.66
C HIS A 58 13.22 -6.66 -24.18
N GLU A 59 13.84 -5.89 -25.07
CA GLU A 59 15.07 -5.11 -24.78
C GLU A 59 14.82 -4.01 -23.73
N ASN A 60 13.56 -3.59 -23.54
CA ASN A 60 13.15 -2.60 -22.56
C ASN A 60 12.82 -3.20 -21.18
N LEU A 61 13.16 -4.49 -20.93
CA LEU A 61 13.09 -5.10 -19.61
C LEU A 61 14.45 -5.03 -18.91
N VAL A 62 14.45 -4.47 -17.71
CA VAL A 62 15.61 -4.40 -16.80
C VAL A 62 15.35 -5.30 -15.60
N LEU A 63 16.25 -6.24 -15.32
CA LEU A 63 16.20 -7.09 -14.13
C LEU A 63 17.26 -6.65 -13.12
N ILE A 64 16.82 -6.32 -11.90
CA ILE A 64 17.67 -5.99 -10.76
C ILE A 64 17.49 -7.08 -9.70
N ARG A 65 18.58 -7.44 -9.01
CA ARG A 65 18.57 -8.50 -7.98
C ARG A 65 19.00 -7.96 -6.64
N HIS A 66 18.26 -8.34 -5.61
CA HIS A 66 18.74 -8.23 -4.23
C HIS A 66 19.42 -9.53 -3.82
N GLU A 67 20.52 -9.45 -3.10
CA GLU A 67 21.21 -10.61 -2.54
C GLU A 67 20.46 -11.25 -1.38
N VAL A 68 19.62 -10.48 -0.71
CA VAL A 68 18.75 -10.90 0.39
C VAL A 68 17.38 -10.25 0.25
N ASN A 69 16.35 -10.86 0.82
CA ASN A 69 15.00 -10.26 0.83
C ASN A 69 15.00 -8.98 1.70
N LYS A 70 14.80 -7.83 1.04
CA LYS A 70 14.77 -6.48 1.64
C LYS A 70 13.36 -5.95 1.84
N LYS A 71 12.33 -6.74 1.51
CA LYS A 71 10.91 -6.40 1.55
C LYS A 71 10.45 -5.51 0.39
N LEU A 72 9.11 -5.43 0.27
CA LEU A 72 8.43 -4.78 -0.84
C LEU A 72 8.80 -3.31 -1.00
N GLY A 73 8.84 -2.55 0.11
CA GLY A 73 9.19 -1.13 0.09
C GLY A 73 10.58 -0.87 -0.47
N ALA A 74 11.59 -1.62 0.00
CA ALA A 74 12.96 -1.51 -0.49
C ALA A 74 13.08 -1.91 -1.97
N ALA A 75 12.33 -2.92 -2.41
CA ALA A 75 12.34 -3.34 -3.82
C ALA A 75 11.71 -2.26 -4.72
N ARG A 76 10.60 -1.61 -4.31
CA ARG A 76 10.03 -0.46 -5.01
C ARG A 76 11.01 0.71 -5.08
N ASN A 77 11.70 1.04 -3.99
CA ASN A 77 12.70 2.09 -3.95
C ASN A 77 13.88 1.80 -4.88
N THR A 78 14.33 0.56 -4.93
CA THR A 78 15.39 0.12 -5.87
C THR A 78 14.95 0.33 -7.31
N GLY A 79 13.71 -0.03 -7.66
CA GLY A 79 13.15 0.21 -8.98
C GLY A 79 13.01 1.70 -9.31
N LEU A 80 12.56 2.51 -8.35
CA LEU A 80 12.42 3.97 -8.52
C LEU A 80 13.78 4.64 -8.77
N LEU A 81 14.82 4.23 -8.05
CA LEU A 81 16.17 4.75 -8.26
C LEU A 81 16.73 4.40 -9.65
N ALA A 82 16.43 3.20 -10.14
CA ALA A 82 16.88 2.74 -11.45
C ALA A 82 16.04 3.29 -12.61
N SER A 83 14.85 3.81 -12.36
CA SER A 83 13.92 4.28 -13.38
C SER A 83 14.44 5.53 -14.13
N ARG A 84 14.11 5.62 -15.43
CA ARG A 84 14.48 6.71 -16.32
C ARG A 84 13.28 7.43 -16.93
N GLY A 85 12.08 6.86 -16.76
CA GLY A 85 10.85 7.43 -17.25
C GLY A 85 10.51 8.77 -16.58
N LYS A 86 9.88 9.66 -17.33
CA LYS A 86 9.30 10.90 -16.78
C LYS A 86 8.26 10.59 -15.71
N TYR A 87 7.51 9.51 -15.92
CA TYR A 87 6.51 8.99 -15.00
C TYR A 87 6.87 7.58 -14.53
N VAL A 88 6.35 7.17 -13.38
CA VAL A 88 6.51 5.83 -12.81
C VAL A 88 5.16 5.24 -12.43
N TRP A 89 5.03 3.92 -12.67
CA TRP A 89 3.88 3.13 -12.25
C TRP A 89 4.37 1.90 -11.49
N PHE A 90 4.03 1.80 -10.21
CA PHE A 90 4.32 0.61 -9.40
C PHE A 90 3.26 -0.44 -9.69
N VAL A 91 3.69 -1.66 -10.03
CA VAL A 91 2.78 -2.78 -10.34
C VAL A 91 3.17 -3.98 -9.49
N ASP A 92 2.22 -4.53 -8.75
CA ASP A 92 2.46 -5.75 -7.99
C ASP A 92 2.51 -6.95 -8.93
N SER A 93 3.51 -7.80 -8.76
CA SER A 93 3.87 -8.85 -9.73
C SER A 93 2.88 -10.02 -9.81
N ASP A 94 1.91 -10.09 -8.92
CA ASP A 94 0.79 -11.04 -8.97
C ASP A 94 -0.49 -10.45 -9.61
N ASP A 95 -0.49 -9.18 -9.99
CA ASP A 95 -1.60 -8.46 -10.62
C ASP A 95 -1.36 -8.24 -12.12
N PHE A 96 -2.25 -7.53 -12.80
CA PHE A 96 -2.09 -7.17 -14.21
C PHE A 96 -2.80 -5.85 -14.55
N VAL A 97 -2.38 -5.24 -15.67
CA VAL A 97 -2.91 -3.94 -16.10
C VAL A 97 -3.74 -4.05 -17.38
N LYS A 98 -4.55 -3.03 -17.66
CA LYS A 98 -5.28 -2.90 -18.93
C LYS A 98 -4.29 -2.80 -20.10
N LYS A 99 -4.57 -3.52 -21.18
CA LYS A 99 -3.78 -3.44 -22.42
C LYS A 99 -4.08 -2.15 -23.16
N ASN A 100 -3.11 -1.66 -23.95
CA ASN A 100 -3.28 -0.48 -24.80
C ASN A 100 -3.87 0.72 -24.04
N CYS A 101 -3.24 1.12 -22.96
CA CYS A 101 -3.72 2.22 -22.12
C CYS A 101 -2.66 3.30 -21.82
N LEU A 102 -1.41 3.10 -22.24
CA LEU A 102 -0.36 4.03 -21.89
C LEU A 102 -0.45 5.36 -22.63
N GLU A 103 -0.85 5.37 -23.91
CA GLU A 103 -1.06 6.63 -24.64
C GLU A 103 -2.10 7.51 -23.94
N GLU A 104 -3.25 6.92 -23.57
CA GLU A 104 -4.31 7.61 -22.86
C GLU A 104 -3.85 8.15 -21.51
N LEU A 105 -3.22 7.30 -20.66
CA LEU A 105 -2.77 7.67 -19.32
C LEU A 105 -1.69 8.75 -19.36
N LEU A 106 -0.73 8.63 -20.29
CA LEU A 106 0.33 9.63 -20.43
C LEU A 106 -0.22 10.95 -20.99
N ASN A 107 -1.23 10.91 -21.86
CA ASN A 107 -1.89 12.13 -22.33
C ASN A 107 -2.55 12.88 -21.15
N TYR A 108 -3.25 12.20 -20.22
CA TYR A 108 -3.74 12.83 -19.00
C TYR A 108 -2.61 13.47 -18.18
N CYS A 109 -1.53 12.71 -17.98
CA CYS A 109 -0.38 13.18 -17.19
C CYS A 109 0.29 14.41 -17.83
N GLU A 110 0.53 14.39 -19.13
CA GLU A 110 1.29 15.40 -19.84
C GLU A 110 0.48 16.67 -20.10
N CYS A 111 -0.76 16.56 -20.60
CA CYS A 111 -1.63 17.71 -20.87
C CYS A 111 -1.95 18.49 -19.60
N ASN A 112 -2.02 17.82 -18.45
CA ASN A 112 -2.33 18.43 -17.19
C ASN A 112 -1.10 18.65 -16.30
N ASN A 113 0.11 18.28 -16.74
CA ASN A 113 1.34 18.35 -15.97
C ASN A 113 1.17 17.80 -14.54
N LEU A 114 0.66 16.57 -14.43
CA LEU A 114 0.26 15.97 -13.16
C LEU A 114 1.46 15.52 -12.32
N ASP A 115 1.35 15.68 -11.00
CA ASP A 115 2.18 15.00 -10.02
C ASP A 115 1.69 13.56 -9.83
N VAL A 116 0.36 13.37 -9.78
CA VAL A 116 -0.30 12.08 -9.57
C VAL A 116 -1.55 11.96 -10.44
N LEU A 117 -1.67 10.86 -11.17
CA LEU A 117 -2.91 10.40 -11.81
C LEU A 117 -3.43 9.18 -11.05
N HIS A 118 -4.71 9.13 -10.74
CA HIS A 118 -5.35 8.08 -9.95
C HIS A 118 -6.58 7.51 -10.65
N TRP A 119 -6.90 6.22 -10.48
CA TRP A 119 -8.02 5.55 -11.15
C TRP A 119 -8.69 4.46 -10.32
N SER A 120 -9.89 4.05 -10.78
CA SER A 120 -10.66 2.96 -10.20
C SER A 120 -10.02 1.59 -10.43
N VAL A 121 -10.32 0.63 -9.57
CA VAL A 121 -9.73 -0.72 -9.57
C VAL A 121 -10.82 -1.77 -9.56
N GLN A 122 -10.64 -2.81 -10.37
CA GLN A 122 -11.44 -4.02 -10.34
C GLN A 122 -10.60 -5.22 -9.86
N ASP A 123 -11.28 -6.22 -9.34
CA ASP A 123 -10.65 -7.54 -9.17
C ASP A 123 -10.65 -8.30 -10.52
N ASN A 124 -9.95 -9.43 -10.56
CA ASN A 124 -9.90 -10.29 -11.75
C ASN A 124 -11.25 -10.96 -12.11
N GLY A 125 -12.29 -10.79 -11.31
CA GLY A 125 -13.69 -11.16 -11.59
C GLY A 125 -14.55 -10.01 -12.08
N GLY A 126 -13.99 -8.79 -12.23
CA GLY A 126 -14.71 -7.59 -12.67
C GLY A 126 -15.48 -6.86 -11.58
N ASN A 127 -15.29 -7.22 -10.30
CA ASN A 127 -15.92 -6.51 -9.19
C ASN A 127 -15.09 -5.27 -8.83
N TRP A 128 -15.76 -4.16 -8.56
CA TRP A 128 -15.11 -2.94 -8.13
C TRP A 128 -14.51 -3.09 -6.72
N MET A 129 -13.21 -2.88 -6.60
CA MET A 129 -12.50 -2.80 -5.32
C MET A 129 -12.35 -1.36 -4.85
N VAL A 130 -12.02 -0.47 -5.78
CA VAL A 130 -11.98 0.97 -5.62
C VAL A 130 -12.77 1.56 -6.76
N LYS A 131 -13.74 2.41 -6.46
CA LYS A 131 -14.49 3.15 -7.47
C LYS A 131 -14.40 4.63 -7.16
N ILE A 132 -13.82 5.37 -8.09
CA ILE A 132 -13.68 6.83 -8.02
C ILE A 132 -14.36 7.46 -9.24
N GLY A 133 -14.77 8.71 -9.12
CA GLY A 133 -15.27 9.49 -10.26
C GLY A 133 -14.16 10.29 -10.93
N ASN A 134 -14.44 10.83 -12.11
CA ASN A 134 -13.56 11.81 -12.74
C ASN A 134 -13.48 13.08 -11.86
N SER A 135 -12.31 13.71 -11.85
CA SER A 135 -12.12 15.02 -11.22
C SER A 135 -11.43 15.99 -12.16
N ASP A 136 -11.60 17.27 -11.91
CA ASP A 136 -10.67 18.29 -12.36
C ASP A 136 -9.30 18.09 -11.71
N VAL A 137 -8.30 18.86 -12.12
CA VAL A 137 -7.00 18.88 -11.45
C VAL A 137 -7.13 19.60 -10.11
N VAL A 138 -6.85 18.90 -9.03
CA VAL A 138 -6.93 19.37 -7.65
C VAL A 138 -5.59 19.20 -6.94
N THR A 139 -5.43 19.78 -5.75
CA THR A 139 -4.30 19.45 -4.88
C THR A 139 -4.49 18.09 -4.22
N GLY A 140 -3.40 17.44 -3.80
CA GLY A 140 -3.52 16.19 -3.09
C GLY A 140 -4.24 16.29 -1.74
N ILE A 141 -4.19 17.46 -1.09
CA ILE A 141 -4.97 17.75 0.12
C ILE A 141 -6.48 17.78 -0.20
N GLU A 142 -6.88 18.42 -1.30
CA GLU A 142 -8.28 18.40 -1.75
C GLU A 142 -8.73 17.00 -2.11
N GLU A 143 -7.89 16.21 -2.80
CA GLU A 143 -8.16 14.81 -3.09
C GLU A 143 -8.40 13.99 -1.81
N LEU A 144 -7.60 14.21 -0.78
CA LEU A 144 -7.76 13.52 0.50
C LEU A 144 -8.99 13.98 1.30
N THR A 145 -9.37 15.26 1.20
CA THR A 145 -10.43 15.83 2.05
C THR A 145 -11.82 15.78 1.41
N VAL A 146 -11.90 15.92 0.09
CA VAL A 146 -13.15 16.02 -0.66
C VAL A 146 -13.27 14.97 -1.76
N GLY A 147 -12.13 14.49 -2.27
CA GLY A 147 -12.06 13.51 -3.37
C GLY A 147 -12.35 12.07 -2.94
N SER A 148 -11.63 11.13 -3.55
CA SER A 148 -11.85 9.69 -3.32
C SER A 148 -11.47 9.22 -1.91
N GLN A 149 -10.62 9.98 -1.21
CA GLN A 149 -10.04 9.63 0.10
C GLN A 149 -9.31 8.28 0.11
N ASP A 150 -9.02 7.71 -1.05
CA ASP A 150 -8.26 6.46 -1.14
C ASP A 150 -6.77 6.72 -0.95
N VAL A 151 -6.26 6.28 0.18
CA VAL A 151 -4.83 6.35 0.53
C VAL A 151 -4.16 4.98 0.54
N THR A 152 -4.85 3.95 0.03
CA THR A 152 -4.48 2.58 0.36
C THR A 152 -3.38 2.04 -0.54
N TYR A 153 -3.42 2.37 -1.84
CA TYR A 153 -2.62 1.65 -2.81
C TYR A 153 -1.79 2.58 -3.71
N PRO A 154 -0.48 2.32 -3.88
CA PRO A 154 0.35 3.07 -4.82
C PRO A 154 0.21 2.59 -6.27
N TRP A 155 -0.31 1.36 -6.49
CA TRP A 155 -0.37 0.72 -7.80
C TRP A 155 -1.58 1.15 -8.66
N ASN A 156 -2.58 1.81 -8.09
CA ASN A 156 -3.65 2.46 -8.86
C ASN A 156 -3.34 3.93 -9.19
N ARG A 157 -2.05 4.25 -9.31
CA ARG A 157 -1.55 5.60 -9.60
C ARG A 157 -0.35 5.58 -10.51
N ILE A 158 -0.25 6.61 -11.34
CA ILE A 158 0.99 7.03 -11.99
C ILE A 158 1.49 8.28 -11.27
N TYR A 159 2.80 8.31 -11.03
CA TYR A 159 3.47 9.44 -10.38
C TYR A 159 4.47 10.09 -11.34
N ASN A 160 4.59 11.41 -11.31
CA ASN A 160 5.74 12.08 -11.89
C ASN A 160 6.99 11.66 -11.10
N ARG A 161 8.02 11.16 -11.80
CA ARG A 161 9.22 10.62 -11.17
C ARG A 161 9.99 11.69 -10.38
N SER A 162 10.21 12.87 -10.97
CA SER A 162 10.93 13.95 -10.29
C SER A 162 10.16 14.43 -9.06
N PHE A 163 8.83 14.49 -9.12
CA PHE A 163 8.00 14.79 -7.95
C PHE A 163 8.29 13.84 -6.77
N LEU A 164 8.40 12.52 -7.01
CA LEU A 164 8.73 11.56 -5.96
C LEU A 164 10.14 11.78 -5.40
N ILE A 165 11.13 11.95 -6.27
CA ILE A 165 12.54 12.09 -5.89
C ILE A 165 12.79 13.41 -5.14
N ASP A 166 12.31 14.52 -5.68
CA ASP A 166 12.56 15.87 -5.16
C ASP A 166 11.90 16.10 -3.79
N ASN A 167 10.78 15.40 -3.52
CA ASN A 167 10.10 15.43 -2.25
C ASN A 167 10.52 14.29 -1.29
N ASN A 168 11.53 13.48 -1.65
CA ASN A 168 12.02 12.35 -0.82
C ASN A 168 10.93 11.35 -0.43
N LEU A 169 10.02 11.04 -1.37
CA LEU A 169 8.89 10.14 -1.17
C LEU A 169 9.30 8.68 -1.37
N TRP A 170 9.88 8.08 -0.34
CA TRP A 170 10.35 6.70 -0.34
C TRP A 170 9.39 5.79 0.40
N PHE A 171 9.26 4.55 -0.09
CA PHE A 171 8.56 3.51 0.65
C PHE A 171 9.37 3.12 1.89
N ASN A 172 8.70 2.92 3.01
CA ASN A 172 9.29 2.32 4.19
C ASN A 172 9.08 0.78 4.20
N ASP A 173 9.82 0.10 5.08
CA ASP A 173 9.77 -1.37 5.18
C ASP A 173 8.62 -1.88 6.08
N LEU A 174 7.71 -1.00 6.47
CA LEU A 174 6.57 -1.38 7.28
C LEU A 174 5.51 -2.10 6.45
N TRP A 175 4.84 -3.04 7.05
CA TRP A 175 3.66 -3.65 6.47
C TRP A 175 2.55 -2.62 6.36
N GLY A 176 2.07 -2.36 5.14
CA GLY A 176 1.16 -1.25 4.86
C GLY A 176 1.87 0.09 4.70
N GLY A 177 3.19 0.09 4.48
CA GLY A 177 3.97 1.27 4.13
C GLY A 177 3.42 2.03 2.92
N ASP A 178 2.66 1.36 2.09
CA ASP A 178 1.92 1.91 0.95
C ASP A 178 1.02 3.08 1.36
N VAL A 179 0.31 2.95 2.47
CA VAL A 179 -0.58 4.00 3.00
C VAL A 179 0.22 5.24 3.39
N ILE A 180 1.36 5.04 4.05
CA ILE A 180 2.22 6.14 4.49
C ILE A 180 2.79 6.86 3.26
N HIS A 181 3.31 6.12 2.30
CA HIS A 181 3.82 6.68 1.05
C HIS A 181 2.74 7.50 0.32
N THR A 182 1.54 6.93 0.17
CA THR A 182 0.43 7.60 -0.52
C THR A 182 -0.02 8.87 0.23
N LEU A 183 -0.14 8.83 1.56
CA LEU A 183 -0.46 10.00 2.37
C LEU A 183 0.60 11.10 2.23
N GLN A 184 1.90 10.74 2.29
CA GLN A 184 2.98 11.70 2.12
C GLN A 184 3.00 12.29 0.72
N ALA A 185 2.80 11.46 -0.31
CA ALA A 185 2.74 11.93 -1.69
C ALA A 185 1.58 12.90 -1.91
N LEU A 186 0.36 12.54 -1.51
CA LEU A 186 -0.80 13.41 -1.66
C LEU A 186 -0.72 14.67 -0.78
N ASN A 187 -0.07 14.59 0.39
CA ASN A 187 0.13 15.78 1.24
C ASN A 187 0.90 16.92 0.53
N VAL A 188 1.81 16.59 -0.38
CA VAL A 188 2.66 17.56 -1.07
C VAL A 188 2.34 17.72 -2.55
N ALA A 189 1.46 16.90 -3.11
CA ALA A 189 1.08 16.99 -4.51
C ALA A 189 0.24 18.24 -4.79
N ASN A 190 0.60 18.97 -5.84
CA ASN A 190 -0.11 20.18 -6.26
C ASN A 190 -1.10 19.90 -7.40
N ARG A 191 -0.89 18.82 -8.16
CA ARG A 191 -1.64 18.49 -9.37
C ARG A 191 -2.00 17.02 -9.41
N VAL A 192 -3.18 16.70 -8.87
CA VAL A 192 -3.77 15.35 -8.82
C VAL A 192 -5.02 15.33 -9.68
N MET A 193 -5.23 14.29 -10.44
CA MET A 193 -6.44 14.07 -11.24
C MET A 193 -6.93 12.65 -11.06
N ASN A 194 -8.25 12.47 -11.00
CA ASN A 194 -8.91 11.18 -10.97
C ASN A 194 -9.54 10.87 -12.30
N VAL A 195 -9.47 9.62 -12.74
CA VAL A 195 -10.22 9.09 -13.87
C VAL A 195 -11.06 7.88 -13.43
N GLU A 196 -12.32 7.83 -13.89
CA GLU A 196 -13.26 6.79 -13.45
C GLU A 196 -12.91 5.40 -14.00
N ASP A 197 -12.22 5.32 -15.13
CA ASP A 197 -11.86 4.07 -15.78
C ASP A 197 -10.99 3.17 -14.91
N CYS A 198 -10.96 1.87 -15.27
CA CYS A 198 -10.13 0.87 -14.62
C CYS A 198 -8.94 0.51 -15.50
N TYR A 199 -7.74 0.70 -14.97
CA TYR A 199 -6.49 0.37 -15.65
C TYR A 199 -5.68 -0.70 -14.91
N TYR A 200 -6.14 -1.14 -13.74
CA TYR A 200 -5.48 -2.11 -12.88
C TYR A 200 -6.46 -3.18 -12.39
N TYR A 201 -6.05 -4.43 -12.49
CA TYR A 201 -6.83 -5.59 -12.09
C TYR A 201 -6.14 -6.32 -10.95
N TYR A 202 -6.73 -6.22 -9.77
CA TYR A 202 -6.24 -6.88 -8.57
C TYR A 202 -6.62 -8.36 -8.58
N ARG A 203 -5.62 -9.23 -8.42
CA ARG A 203 -5.84 -10.68 -8.40
C ARG A 203 -6.36 -11.16 -7.06
N THR A 204 -7.50 -11.84 -7.10
CA THR A 204 -8.16 -12.39 -5.90
C THR A 204 -7.97 -13.89 -5.71
N ASP A 205 -7.40 -14.62 -6.64
CA ASP A 205 -7.17 -16.07 -6.61
C ASP A 205 -5.76 -16.47 -6.15
N ASN A 206 -4.85 -15.53 -5.87
CA ASN A 206 -3.56 -15.81 -5.26
C ASN A 206 -3.73 -16.19 -3.78
N THR A 207 -3.74 -17.50 -3.48
CA THR A 207 -3.86 -18.03 -2.10
C THR A 207 -2.63 -17.79 -1.24
N ASN A 208 -1.47 -17.49 -1.85
CA ASN A 208 -0.21 -17.21 -1.16
C ASN A 208 -0.03 -15.72 -0.86
N SER A 209 -0.97 -14.87 -1.26
CA SER A 209 -0.92 -13.44 -0.94
C SER A 209 -0.88 -13.21 0.57
N ASP A 210 -0.04 -12.28 1.01
CA ASP A 210 0.06 -11.88 2.41
C ASP A 210 -1.30 -11.44 2.98
N MET A 211 -2.14 -10.81 2.15
CA MET A 211 -3.48 -10.39 2.55
C MET A 211 -4.40 -11.57 2.89
N ARG A 212 -4.19 -12.74 2.28
CA ARG A 212 -5.00 -13.96 2.48
C ARG A 212 -4.39 -14.96 3.44
N SER A 213 -3.13 -14.76 3.84
CA SER A 213 -2.49 -15.64 4.83
C SER A 213 -3.31 -15.68 6.13
N PRO A 214 -3.29 -16.78 6.88
CA PRO A 214 -4.06 -16.92 8.12
C PRO A 214 -3.79 -15.77 9.11
N VAL A 215 -4.85 -15.31 9.76
CA VAL A 215 -4.76 -14.25 10.76
C VAL A 215 -4.06 -14.80 12.01
N ASN A 216 -2.93 -14.22 12.36
CA ASN A 216 -2.15 -14.53 13.56
C ASN A 216 -1.74 -13.23 14.30
N ALA A 217 -1.15 -13.38 15.48
CA ALA A 217 -0.77 -12.25 16.31
C ALA A 217 0.19 -11.27 15.61
N ASN A 218 1.18 -11.77 14.87
CA ASN A 218 2.15 -10.93 14.16
C ASN A 218 1.46 -10.10 13.05
N LYS A 219 0.57 -10.74 12.28
CA LYS A 219 -0.18 -10.08 11.21
C LYS A 219 -1.06 -8.96 11.76
N VAL A 220 -1.81 -9.22 12.83
CA VAL A 220 -2.64 -8.19 13.48
C VAL A 220 -1.77 -7.09 14.08
N MET A 221 -0.67 -7.45 14.74
CA MET A 221 0.26 -6.46 15.29
C MET A 221 0.79 -5.52 14.21
N SER A 222 1.35 -6.07 13.14
CA SER A 222 1.96 -5.28 12.07
C SER A 222 0.92 -4.45 11.29
N PHE A 223 -0.15 -5.10 10.86
CA PHE A 223 -1.11 -4.50 9.93
C PHE A 223 -2.09 -3.51 10.60
N SER A 224 -2.34 -3.63 11.88
CA SER A 224 -3.28 -2.75 12.57
C SER A 224 -2.57 -1.78 13.50
N PHE A 225 -1.73 -2.28 14.39
CA PHE A 225 -1.18 -1.45 15.46
C PHE A 225 0.12 -0.75 15.07
N VAL A 226 1.06 -1.46 14.42
CA VAL A 226 2.32 -0.84 13.97
C VAL A 226 2.04 0.19 12.88
N LEU A 227 1.16 -0.14 11.93
CA LEU A 227 0.77 0.79 10.88
C LEU A 227 0.05 2.02 11.45
N ALA A 228 -0.92 1.83 12.35
CA ALA A 228 -1.62 2.93 13.00
C ALA A 228 -0.66 3.86 13.75
N LYS A 229 0.29 3.29 14.50
CA LYS A 229 1.33 4.05 15.18
C LYS A 229 2.22 4.81 14.19
N ALA A 230 2.67 4.16 13.11
CA ALA A 230 3.53 4.80 12.12
C ALA A 230 2.83 5.96 11.38
N ILE A 231 1.53 5.82 11.08
CA ILE A 231 0.72 6.90 10.51
C ILE A 231 0.58 8.06 11.50
N ASP A 232 0.36 7.77 12.78
CA ASP A 232 0.27 8.81 13.82
C ASP A 232 1.63 9.53 14.00
N GLU A 233 2.73 8.81 13.95
CA GLU A 233 4.09 9.40 13.99
C GLU A 233 4.40 10.28 12.77
N CYS A 234 3.87 9.94 11.60
CA CYS A 234 3.99 10.79 10.39
C CYS A 234 3.17 12.09 10.48
N ARG A 235 2.24 12.21 11.40
CA ARG A 235 1.34 13.36 11.57
C ARG A 235 2.07 14.71 11.62
N THR A 236 3.23 14.75 12.27
CA THR A 236 4.05 15.98 12.37
C THR A 236 4.66 16.44 11.05
N GLN A 237 4.68 15.55 10.04
CA GLN A 237 5.21 15.81 8.71
C GLN A 237 4.08 16.11 7.69
N LEU A 238 2.84 15.98 8.11
CA LEU A 238 1.67 16.16 7.27
C LEU A 238 0.95 17.47 7.61
N SER A 239 0.18 17.98 6.65
CA SER A 239 -0.67 19.17 6.89
C SER A 239 -1.66 18.90 8.02
N PRO A 240 -1.80 19.81 9.00
CA PRO A 240 -2.77 19.67 10.09
C PRO A 240 -4.22 19.49 9.64
N VAL A 241 -4.55 19.94 8.43
CA VAL A 241 -5.88 19.75 7.81
C VAL A 241 -6.21 18.25 7.65
N LEU A 242 -5.22 17.39 7.53
CA LEU A 242 -5.40 15.93 7.40
C LEU A 242 -5.63 15.21 8.74
N ASN A 243 -5.50 15.88 9.88
CA ASN A 243 -5.67 15.25 11.18
C ASN A 243 -7.00 14.49 11.35
N PRO A 244 -8.17 15.01 10.94
CA PRO A 244 -9.43 14.26 11.04
C PRO A 244 -9.42 12.97 10.22
N ILE A 245 -8.84 12.99 9.03
CA ILE A 245 -8.74 11.83 8.13
C ILE A 245 -7.79 10.78 8.72
N ILE A 246 -6.66 11.23 9.27
CA ILE A 246 -5.70 10.37 9.95
C ILE A 246 -6.35 9.71 11.16
N ASP A 247 -7.10 10.46 11.97
CA ASP A 247 -7.82 9.93 13.14
C ASP A 247 -8.85 8.87 12.73
N GLU A 248 -9.63 9.14 11.68
CA GLU A 248 -10.60 8.19 11.15
C GLU A 248 -9.92 6.93 10.60
N PHE A 249 -8.85 7.09 9.84
CA PHE A 249 -8.11 5.96 9.28
C PHE A 249 -7.47 5.10 10.37
N VAL A 250 -6.82 5.71 11.37
CA VAL A 250 -6.23 5.01 12.52
C VAL A 250 -7.31 4.26 13.30
N ALA A 251 -8.43 4.92 13.59
CA ALA A 251 -9.56 4.32 14.28
C ALA A 251 -10.14 3.14 13.48
N TRP A 252 -10.33 3.30 12.18
CA TRP A 252 -10.81 2.24 11.29
C TRP A 252 -9.86 1.03 11.26
N ARG A 253 -8.55 1.26 11.17
CA ARG A 253 -7.53 0.19 11.18
C ARG A 253 -7.55 -0.61 12.47
N VAL A 254 -7.57 0.07 13.60
CA VAL A 254 -7.64 -0.58 14.91
C VAL A 254 -8.96 -1.35 15.04
N ASN A 255 -10.09 -0.73 14.69
CA ASN A 255 -11.41 -1.35 14.76
C ASN A 255 -11.51 -2.61 13.90
N LYS A 256 -10.96 -2.59 12.67
CA LYS A 256 -10.95 -3.74 11.76
C LYS A 256 -10.22 -4.95 12.34
N SER A 257 -9.30 -4.74 13.30
CA SER A 257 -8.55 -5.81 13.95
C SER A 257 -9.37 -6.60 15.01
N PHE A 258 -10.43 -6.04 15.57
CA PHE A 258 -11.16 -6.67 16.68
C PHE A 258 -11.82 -7.99 16.29
N LYS A 259 -12.52 -8.04 15.17
CA LYS A 259 -13.19 -9.25 14.71
C LYS A 259 -12.22 -10.42 14.49
N PRO A 260 -11.08 -10.25 13.85
CA PRO A 260 -10.00 -11.23 13.82
C PRO A 260 -9.47 -11.62 15.20
N ILE A 261 -9.20 -10.64 16.09
CA ILE A 261 -8.68 -10.91 17.44
C ILE A 261 -9.66 -11.79 18.23
N LEU A 262 -10.97 -11.52 18.15
CA LEU A 262 -11.98 -12.31 18.84
C LEU A 262 -11.96 -13.79 18.42
N LYS A 263 -11.69 -14.05 17.13
CA LYS A 263 -11.63 -15.40 16.54
C LYS A 263 -10.30 -16.11 16.75
N MET A 264 -9.25 -15.43 17.18
CA MET A 264 -7.93 -16.02 17.40
C MET A 264 -7.95 -17.10 18.50
N PRO A 265 -7.12 -18.15 18.38
CA PRO A 265 -6.80 -19.06 19.48
C PRO A 265 -6.20 -18.31 20.67
N PHE A 266 -6.42 -18.81 21.89
CA PHE A 266 -5.91 -18.18 23.12
C PHE A 266 -4.37 -17.97 23.09
N LYS A 267 -3.61 -18.91 22.55
CA LYS A 267 -2.15 -18.82 22.36
C LYS A 267 -1.75 -17.58 21.53
N GLU A 268 -2.47 -17.33 20.43
CA GLU A 268 -2.21 -16.18 19.57
C GLU A 268 -2.64 -14.85 20.24
N LYS A 269 -3.74 -14.83 21.00
CA LYS A 269 -4.15 -13.67 21.79
C LYS A 269 -3.10 -13.28 22.82
N ARG A 270 -2.53 -14.28 23.52
CA ARG A 270 -1.45 -14.06 24.47
C ARG A 270 -0.19 -13.50 23.80
N LYS A 271 0.21 -14.07 22.66
CA LYS A 271 1.34 -13.59 21.86
C LYS A 271 1.12 -12.15 21.40
N LEU A 272 -0.08 -11.81 20.90
CA LEU A 272 -0.43 -10.45 20.50
C LEU A 272 -0.29 -9.47 21.69
N TYR A 273 -0.77 -9.84 22.87
CA TYR A 273 -0.64 -9.01 24.05
C TYR A 273 0.83 -8.75 24.44
N GLU A 274 1.67 -9.79 24.39
CA GLU A 274 3.11 -9.68 24.64
C GLU A 274 3.79 -8.73 23.64
N LEU A 275 3.41 -8.80 22.35
CA LEU A 275 3.89 -7.87 21.30
C LEU A 275 3.47 -6.43 21.56
N LEU A 276 2.18 -6.18 21.84
CA LEU A 276 1.64 -4.85 22.15
C LEU A 276 2.33 -4.21 23.33
N ARG A 277 2.65 -5.03 24.36
CA ARG A 277 3.38 -4.58 25.56
C ARG A 277 4.84 -4.25 25.24
N ARG A 278 5.53 -5.14 24.52
CA ARG A 278 6.95 -4.98 24.16
C ARG A 278 7.19 -3.72 23.34
N ASP A 279 6.35 -3.48 22.35
CA ASP A 279 6.54 -2.39 21.38
C ASP A 279 5.90 -1.06 21.86
N GLY A 280 5.44 -1.01 23.12
CA GLY A 280 4.91 0.20 23.76
C GLY A 280 3.54 0.67 23.22
N VAL A 281 2.97 -0.05 22.26
CA VAL A 281 1.70 0.30 21.61
C VAL A 281 0.54 0.27 22.61
N LEU A 282 0.56 -0.68 23.55
CA LEU A 282 -0.46 -0.78 24.59
C LEU A 282 -0.50 0.47 25.50
N ARG A 283 0.66 1.09 25.78
CA ARG A 283 0.74 2.31 26.61
C ARG A 283 0.14 3.51 25.89
N ASN A 284 0.39 3.66 24.61
CA ASN A 284 -0.19 4.74 23.79
C ASN A 284 -1.70 4.56 23.62
N PHE A 285 -2.14 3.33 23.41
CA PHE A 285 -3.56 2.98 23.31
C PHE A 285 -4.32 3.25 24.63
N VAL A 286 -3.73 2.92 25.78
CA VAL A 286 -4.32 3.18 27.10
C VAL A 286 -4.26 4.67 27.46
N LEU A 287 -3.24 5.41 27.02
CA LEU A 287 -3.10 6.85 27.27
C LEU A 287 -4.04 7.68 26.39
N SER A 288 -4.21 7.32 25.11
CA SER A 288 -5.21 7.97 24.26
C SER A 288 -6.62 7.74 24.81
N VAL A 289 -6.89 6.57 25.36
CA VAL A 289 -8.13 6.31 26.12
C VAL A 289 -8.26 7.18 27.37
N ALA A 290 -7.17 7.55 28.05
CA ALA A 290 -7.20 8.32 29.31
C ALA A 290 -7.33 9.83 29.12
N ASN A 291 -6.87 10.39 28.01
CA ASN A 291 -6.79 11.85 27.76
C ASN A 291 -8.02 12.44 27.03
N GLY A 292 -9.17 11.80 27.08
CA GLY A 292 -10.41 12.34 26.47
C GLY A 292 -10.59 11.99 24.98
N GLU A 293 -9.58 11.44 24.31
CA GLU A 293 -9.69 10.83 22.97
C GLU A 293 -10.51 9.53 22.95
N VAL A 294 -10.90 9.06 24.13
CA VAL A 294 -11.96 8.07 24.35
C VAL A 294 -13.26 8.39 23.56
N ARG A 295 -13.45 9.62 23.10
CA ARG A 295 -14.61 9.92 22.24
C ARG A 295 -14.63 9.08 20.96
N THR A 296 -13.48 8.77 20.36
CA THR A 296 -13.42 7.93 19.16
C THR A 296 -13.62 6.45 19.48
N VAL A 297 -13.10 5.98 20.62
CA VAL A 297 -13.29 4.60 21.08
C VAL A 297 -14.70 4.40 21.66
N ILE A 298 -15.27 5.39 22.33
CA ILE A 298 -16.64 5.34 22.92
C ILE A 298 -17.74 5.60 21.89
N GLN A 299 -17.48 6.34 20.81
CA GLN A 299 -18.42 6.44 19.69
C GLN A 299 -18.66 5.07 19.00
N TYR A 300 -17.80 4.09 19.25
CA TYR A 300 -18.00 2.71 18.82
C TYR A 300 -18.10 1.79 20.04
N PRO A 301 -19.28 1.69 20.68
CA PRO A 301 -19.47 0.88 21.91
C PRO A 301 -19.09 -0.60 21.75
N ILE A 302 -19.04 -1.11 20.53
CA ILE A 302 -18.57 -2.46 20.20
C ILE A 302 -17.08 -2.61 20.56
N VAL A 303 -16.29 -1.56 20.44
CA VAL A 303 -14.85 -1.55 20.79
C VAL A 303 -14.67 -1.66 22.30
N ALA A 304 -15.44 -0.90 23.08
CA ALA A 304 -15.43 -0.98 24.54
C ALA A 304 -15.86 -2.37 25.03
N TYR A 305 -16.83 -3.00 24.37
CA TYR A 305 -17.30 -4.35 24.70
C TYR A 305 -16.29 -5.45 24.35
N ALA A 306 -15.51 -5.29 23.27
CA ALA A 306 -14.47 -6.23 22.89
C ALA A 306 -13.19 -6.09 23.75
N ILE A 307 -12.89 -4.86 24.22
CA ILE A 307 -11.77 -4.58 25.13
C ILE A 307 -12.09 -4.95 26.57
N HIS A 308 -13.34 -4.85 27.00
CA HIS A 308 -13.72 -5.13 28.37
C HIS A 308 -13.35 -6.55 28.85
N PRO A 309 -13.54 -7.64 28.08
CA PRO A 309 -13.05 -8.96 28.45
C PRO A 309 -11.52 -9.03 28.49
N ILE A 310 -10.81 -8.36 27.55
CA ILE A 310 -9.35 -8.27 27.53
C ILE A 310 -8.88 -7.48 28.76
N TYR A 311 -9.50 -6.35 29.07
CA TYR A 311 -9.19 -5.53 30.23
C TYR A 311 -9.50 -6.25 31.55
N LYS A 312 -10.58 -7.00 31.63
CA LYS A 312 -10.93 -7.81 32.81
C LYS A 312 -9.96 -8.97 33.02
N THR A 313 -9.54 -9.62 31.94
CA THR A 313 -8.52 -10.67 31.96
C THR A 313 -7.15 -10.09 32.35
N LEU A 314 -6.79 -8.90 31.85
CA LEU A 314 -5.57 -8.18 32.21
C LEU A 314 -5.54 -7.72 33.66
N ARG A 315 -6.68 -7.28 34.22
CA ARG A 315 -6.80 -6.89 35.61
C ARG A 315 -6.67 -8.07 36.57
N CYS A 316 -7.20 -9.24 36.20
CA CYS A 316 -6.99 -10.49 36.92
C CYS A 316 -5.52 -10.94 36.89
N PHE A 317 -4.81 -10.79 35.74
CA PHE A 317 -3.38 -11.14 35.67
C PHE A 317 -2.48 -10.19 36.49
N ASN A 318 -2.77 -8.90 36.52
CA ASN A 318 -2.02 -7.97 37.38
C ASN A 318 -2.27 -8.16 38.89
N SER A 319 -3.39 -8.79 39.28
CA SER A 319 -3.64 -9.17 40.68
C SER A 319 -2.96 -10.49 41.06
N ILE A 320 -2.49 -11.28 40.11
CA ILE A 320 -1.76 -12.54 40.33
C ILE A 320 -0.22 -12.32 40.34
N LEU A 321 0.24 -11.18 39.77
CA LEU A 321 1.68 -10.80 39.70
C LEU A 321 2.06 -9.75 40.75
N ARG A 322 1.20 -9.44 41.70
CA ARG A 322 1.47 -8.80 42.99
C ARG A 322 1.39 -9.84 44.08
#